data_8f7ec26fcd357b2a9fb5e0d8981cc79d
#
_entry.id   8f7ec26fcd357b2a9fb5e0d8981cc79d
#
_cell.length_a   1.000
_cell.length_b   1.000
_cell.length_c   1.000
_cell.angle_alpha   90.00
_cell.angle_beta   90.00
_cell.angle_gamma   90.00
#
_symmetry.space_group_name_H-M   'P 1'
#
loop_
_entity.id
_entity.type
_entity.pdbx_description
1 polymer ?
#
loop_
_entity_poly.entity_id
_entity_poly.type
_entity_poly.pdbx_seq_one_letter_code
_entity_poly.pdbx_strand_id
1 'polypeptide(L)'
;MSETTGQKPIEQLEFFPTLHKIYSAYIRRCTKCNELKDITSFPYREASRKARRKECRECNNESVTLLKKLKIENPFPNVKNYKCPCCLKTEKEIRSTGGWPDRTIWVLDHNHTTKKFRGWICNNCNVAIGRFADSVTSSKKP
;
A
#
# COMPACT_ATOMS: atom_id res chain seq x y z
N MET A 1 36.67 1.46 20.99
CA MET A 1 36.49 2.78 20.31
C MET A 1 35.41 2.54 19.26
N SER A 2 34.20 2.94 19.55
CA SER A 2 33.01 2.78 18.68
C SER A 2 32.82 4.08 17.90
N GLU A 3 33.08 4.06 16.61
CA GLU A 3 32.80 5.18 15.73
C GLU A 3 31.30 5.25 15.48
N THR A 4 30.65 6.20 16.11
CA THR A 4 29.28 6.63 15.82
C THR A 4 29.33 7.43 14.52
N THR A 5 28.92 6.83 13.42
CA THR A 5 28.66 7.53 12.15
C THR A 5 27.47 8.46 12.36
N GLY A 6 27.78 9.72 12.66
CA GLY A 6 26.81 10.79 12.82
C GLY A 6 26.08 11.06 11.50
N GLN A 7 24.87 10.59 11.35
CA GLN A 7 23.96 11.08 10.32
C GLN A 7 23.61 12.54 10.66
N LYS A 8 24.07 13.48 9.83
CA LYS A 8 23.68 14.89 9.96
C LYS A 8 22.16 15.02 9.78
N PRO A 9 21.46 15.72 10.69
CA PRO A 9 20.03 15.93 10.57
C PRO A 9 19.69 16.67 9.28
N ILE A 10 18.62 16.27 8.62
CA ILE A 10 18.13 16.81 7.34
C ILE A 10 17.78 18.30 7.44
N GLU A 11 17.46 18.79 8.63
CA GLU A 11 17.16 20.19 8.93
C GLU A 11 18.27 21.17 8.54
N GLN A 12 19.53 20.72 8.47
CA GLN A 12 20.66 21.57 8.04
C GLN A 12 20.80 21.69 6.52
N LEU A 13 20.06 20.91 5.73
CA LEU A 13 20.15 20.93 4.26
C LEU A 13 19.26 22.01 3.62
N GLU A 14 18.36 22.64 4.36
CA GLU A 14 17.50 23.73 3.85
C GLU A 14 18.29 24.97 3.42
N PHE A 15 19.46 25.18 3.99
CA PHE A 15 20.38 26.28 3.60
C PHE A 15 21.13 26.03 2.27
N PHE A 16 21.06 24.82 1.71
CA PHE A 16 21.74 24.48 0.46
C PHE A 16 20.76 23.85 -0.54
N PRO A 17 20.02 24.64 -1.32
CA PRO A 17 18.98 24.15 -2.24
C PRO A 17 19.51 23.10 -3.24
N THR A 18 20.76 23.23 -3.67
CA THR A 18 21.38 22.30 -4.61
C THR A 18 21.66 20.94 -3.95
N LEU A 19 22.16 20.93 -2.71
CA LEU A 19 22.41 19.72 -1.93
C LEU A 19 21.09 19.03 -1.56
N HIS A 20 20.05 19.80 -1.20
CA HIS A 20 18.71 19.28 -0.93
C HIS A 20 18.14 18.58 -2.16
N LYS A 21 18.29 19.16 -3.35
CA LYS A 21 17.82 18.57 -4.61
C LYS A 21 18.56 17.27 -4.96
N ILE A 22 19.88 17.22 -4.75
CA ILE A 22 20.67 16.01 -4.96
C ILE A 22 20.29 14.95 -3.93
N TYR A 23 20.16 15.30 -2.65
CA TYR A 23 19.82 14.39 -1.57
C TYR A 23 18.42 13.80 -1.73
N SER A 24 17.45 14.61 -2.13
CA SER A 24 16.06 14.16 -2.39
C SER A 24 15.94 13.23 -3.61
N ALA A 25 16.92 13.29 -4.53
CA ALA A 25 16.95 12.35 -5.66
C ALA A 25 17.38 10.93 -5.25
N TYR A 26 18.15 10.81 -4.17
CA TYR A 26 18.70 9.52 -3.72
C TYR A 26 18.05 8.97 -2.46
N ILE A 27 17.42 9.82 -1.63
CA ILE A 27 16.80 9.41 -0.36
C ILE A 27 15.31 9.71 -0.39
N ARG A 28 14.52 8.74 0.05
CA ARG A 28 13.07 8.84 0.14
C ARG A 28 12.57 8.32 1.48
N ARG A 29 11.55 8.97 2.02
CA ARG A 29 10.83 8.48 3.20
C ARG A 29 9.83 7.40 2.79
N CYS A 30 9.90 6.24 3.45
CA CYS A 30 8.91 5.18 3.28
C CYS A 30 7.56 5.61 3.89
N THR A 31 6.47 5.48 3.14
CA THR A 31 5.13 5.86 3.62
C THR A 31 4.58 4.90 4.68
N LYS A 32 5.21 3.76 4.91
CA LYS A 32 4.75 2.73 5.82
C LYS A 32 5.53 2.68 7.13
N CYS A 33 6.87 2.55 7.09
CA CYS A 33 7.72 2.58 8.28
C CYS A 33 8.20 3.99 8.67
N ASN A 34 7.94 4.99 7.83
CA ASN A 34 8.34 6.38 8.01
C ASN A 34 9.86 6.62 8.07
N GLU A 35 10.68 5.62 7.74
CA GLU A 35 12.13 5.72 7.70
C GLU A 35 12.62 6.34 6.39
N LEU A 36 13.72 7.09 6.48
CA LEU A 36 14.46 7.57 5.33
C LEU A 36 15.37 6.45 4.84
N LYS A 37 15.24 6.10 3.56
CA LYS A 37 16.01 5.03 2.92
C LYS A 37 16.48 5.48 1.54
N ASP A 38 17.58 4.89 1.09
CA ASP A 38 18.04 5.06 -0.27
C ASP A 38 16.96 4.69 -1.28
N ILE A 39 16.90 5.41 -2.40
CA ILE A 39 15.90 5.20 -3.46
C ILE A 39 15.91 3.78 -4.02
N THR A 40 17.06 3.10 -3.98
CA THR A 40 17.19 1.70 -4.43
C THR A 40 16.47 0.71 -3.52
N SER A 41 16.20 1.09 -2.26
CA SER A 41 15.39 0.32 -1.32
C SER A 41 13.90 0.26 -1.70
N PHE A 42 13.47 1.06 -2.67
CA PHE A 42 12.08 1.11 -3.12
C PHE A 42 11.93 0.34 -4.44
N PRO A 43 11.14 -0.73 -4.48
CA PRO A 43 10.93 -1.52 -5.69
C PRO A 43 10.19 -0.72 -6.75
N TYR A 44 10.38 -1.06 -8.00
CA TYR A 44 9.60 -0.50 -9.10
C TYR A 44 8.13 -0.97 -9.03
N ARG A 45 7.21 -0.10 -9.47
CA ARG A 45 5.78 -0.44 -9.53
C ARG A 45 5.47 -1.43 -10.64
N GLU A 46 6.18 -1.31 -11.74
CA GLU A 46 5.94 -2.03 -13.00
C GLU A 46 7.26 -2.49 -13.61
N ALA A 47 7.18 -3.47 -14.50
CA ALA A 47 8.31 -3.96 -15.29
C ALA A 47 8.95 -2.87 -16.15
N SER A 48 8.18 -1.85 -16.57
CA SER A 48 8.66 -0.67 -17.32
C SER A 48 9.69 0.17 -16.56
N ARG A 49 9.84 -0.05 -15.25
CA ARG A 49 10.79 0.65 -14.37
C ARG A 49 10.73 2.18 -14.39
N LYS A 50 9.60 2.75 -14.80
CA LYS A 50 9.42 4.21 -14.86
C LYS A 50 9.19 4.84 -13.48
N ALA A 51 8.52 4.14 -12.59
CA ALA A 51 8.19 4.65 -11.25
C ALA A 51 8.46 3.64 -10.16
N ARG A 52 9.00 4.10 -9.03
CA ARG A 52 9.19 3.29 -7.82
C ARG A 52 7.97 3.37 -6.91
N ARG A 53 7.75 2.34 -6.10
CA ARG A 53 6.73 2.32 -5.05
C ARG A 53 7.07 3.37 -3.98
N LYS A 54 6.04 3.81 -3.24
CA LYS A 54 6.20 4.72 -2.09
C LYS A 54 6.62 3.98 -0.82
N GLU A 55 6.43 2.66 -0.78
CA GLU A 55 6.82 1.78 0.30
C GLU A 55 8.16 1.11 0.00
N CYS A 56 9.02 0.97 1.01
CA CYS A 56 10.28 0.27 0.86
C CYS A 56 10.06 -1.24 0.63
N ARG A 57 11.10 -1.93 0.16
CA ARG A 57 11.05 -3.36 -0.18
C ARG A 57 10.65 -4.23 1.01
N GLU A 58 11.17 -3.93 2.20
CA GLU A 58 10.84 -4.66 3.43
C GLU A 58 9.35 -4.57 3.74
N CYS A 59 8.82 -3.34 3.83
CA CYS A 59 7.40 -3.12 4.09
C CYS A 59 6.49 -3.72 3.01
N ASN A 60 6.92 -3.67 1.75
CA ASN A 60 6.18 -4.31 0.65
C ASN A 60 6.18 -5.84 0.79
N ASN A 61 7.33 -6.45 1.13
CA ASN A 61 7.45 -7.88 1.32
C ASN A 61 6.62 -8.37 2.51
N GLU A 62 6.65 -7.66 3.64
CA GLU A 62 5.79 -7.96 4.80
C GLU A 62 4.30 -7.96 4.41
N SER A 63 3.87 -6.97 3.62
CA SER A 63 2.48 -6.89 3.14
C SER A 63 2.12 -8.07 2.26
N VAL A 64 3.01 -8.44 1.34
CA VAL A 64 2.81 -9.59 0.44
C VAL A 64 2.74 -10.90 1.24
N THR A 65 3.63 -11.08 2.20
CA THR A 65 3.67 -12.27 3.07
C THR A 65 2.41 -12.36 3.92
N LEU A 66 1.98 -11.25 4.53
CA LEU A 66 0.73 -11.19 5.29
C LEU A 66 -0.47 -11.58 4.43
N LEU A 67 -0.60 -11.00 3.23
CA LEU A 67 -1.71 -11.32 2.33
C LEU A 67 -1.71 -12.78 1.88
N LYS A 68 -0.53 -13.36 1.63
CA LYS A 68 -0.42 -14.79 1.31
C LYS A 68 -0.91 -15.65 2.47
N LYS A 69 -0.45 -15.37 3.69
CA LYS A 69 -0.88 -16.06 4.91
C LYS A 69 -2.39 -15.98 5.09
N LEU A 70 -2.95 -14.76 5.05
CA LEU A 70 -4.38 -14.54 5.23
C LEU A 70 -5.23 -15.24 4.16
N LYS A 71 -4.75 -15.34 2.92
CA LYS A 71 -5.45 -16.08 1.85
C LYS A 71 -5.45 -17.59 2.07
N ILE A 72 -4.40 -18.13 2.65
CA ILE A 72 -4.33 -19.55 3.01
C ILE A 72 -5.28 -19.87 4.17
N GLU A 73 -5.27 -19.01 5.20
CA GLU A 73 -6.12 -19.16 6.39
C GLU A 73 -7.59 -18.90 6.11
N ASN A 74 -7.88 -18.04 5.13
CA ASN A 74 -9.22 -17.61 4.77
C ASN A 74 -9.42 -17.73 3.25
N PRO A 75 -9.57 -18.94 2.72
CA PRO A 75 -9.77 -19.14 1.28
C PRO A 75 -11.06 -18.44 0.82
N PHE A 76 -11.11 -18.09 -0.47
CA PHE A 76 -12.32 -17.52 -1.04
C PHE A 76 -13.50 -18.50 -0.88
N PRO A 77 -14.66 -18.03 -0.42
CA PRO A 77 -15.81 -18.90 -0.20
C PRO A 77 -16.26 -19.61 -1.49
N ASN A 78 -16.35 -20.94 -1.45
CA ASN A 78 -16.88 -21.72 -2.56
C ASN A 78 -18.43 -21.69 -2.53
N VAL A 79 -19.00 -20.50 -2.71
CA VAL A 79 -20.45 -20.26 -2.68
C VAL A 79 -20.87 -19.76 -4.05
N LYS A 80 -21.79 -20.50 -4.68
CA LYS A 80 -22.42 -20.08 -5.93
C LYS A 80 -23.13 -18.74 -5.73
N ASN A 81 -22.86 -17.76 -6.62
CA ASN A 81 -23.42 -16.41 -6.53
C ASN A 81 -23.00 -15.64 -5.25
N TYR A 82 -21.73 -15.75 -4.86
CA TYR A 82 -21.18 -14.96 -3.76
C TYR A 82 -21.49 -13.47 -3.95
N LYS A 83 -21.96 -12.82 -2.90
CA LYS A 83 -22.27 -11.40 -2.87
C LYS A 83 -21.23 -10.64 -2.03
N CYS A 84 -20.82 -9.50 -2.53
CA CYS A 84 -19.98 -8.60 -1.75
C CYS A 84 -20.71 -8.16 -0.47
N PRO A 85 -20.15 -8.35 0.73
CA PRO A 85 -20.82 -7.95 1.97
C PRO A 85 -21.02 -6.43 2.11
N CYS A 86 -20.28 -5.61 1.34
CA CYS A 86 -20.40 -4.15 1.38
C CYS A 86 -21.49 -3.61 0.44
N CYS A 87 -21.55 -4.08 -0.81
CA CYS A 87 -22.50 -3.56 -1.81
C CYS A 87 -23.59 -4.56 -2.18
N LEU A 88 -23.57 -5.77 -1.62
CA LEU A 88 -24.54 -6.87 -1.83
C LEU A 88 -24.67 -7.35 -3.28
N LYS A 89 -23.76 -6.93 -4.16
CA LYS A 89 -23.74 -7.30 -5.59
C LYS A 89 -22.99 -8.61 -5.81
N THR A 90 -23.49 -9.39 -6.76
CA THR A 90 -22.83 -10.58 -7.31
C THR A 90 -21.73 -10.18 -8.29
N GLU A 91 -20.86 -11.14 -8.66
CA GLU A 91 -19.83 -10.92 -9.68
C GLU A 91 -20.43 -10.43 -11.00
N LYS A 92 -21.53 -11.03 -11.47
CA LYS A 92 -22.20 -10.65 -12.71
C LYS A 92 -22.66 -9.18 -12.67
N GLU A 93 -23.27 -8.76 -11.58
CA GLU A 93 -23.71 -7.37 -11.38
C GLU A 93 -22.56 -6.38 -11.28
N ILE A 94 -21.44 -6.77 -10.68
CA ILE A 94 -20.25 -5.92 -10.59
C ILE A 94 -19.61 -5.75 -11.99
N ARG A 95 -19.52 -6.84 -12.77
CA ARG A 95 -18.99 -6.78 -14.14
C ARG A 95 -19.87 -5.96 -15.08
N SER A 96 -21.20 -5.97 -14.89
CA SER A 96 -22.11 -5.19 -15.74
C SER A 96 -22.00 -3.68 -15.53
N THR A 97 -21.47 -3.23 -14.39
CA THR A 97 -21.25 -1.79 -14.12
C THR A 97 -20.00 -1.22 -14.80
N GLY A 98 -19.33 -2.00 -15.63
CA GLY A 98 -18.09 -1.64 -16.29
C GLY A 98 -16.86 -1.99 -15.45
N GLY A 99 -15.72 -2.06 -16.09
CA GLY A 99 -14.45 -2.41 -15.46
C GLY A 99 -13.56 -3.17 -16.43
N TRP A 100 -12.38 -3.54 -15.95
CA TRP A 100 -11.41 -4.33 -16.72
C TRP A 100 -11.80 -5.81 -16.69
N PRO A 101 -12.13 -6.43 -17.83
CA PRO A 101 -12.63 -7.81 -17.86
C PRO A 101 -11.67 -8.83 -17.22
N ASP A 102 -10.36 -8.58 -17.34
CA ASP A 102 -9.30 -9.49 -16.88
C ASP A 102 -8.89 -9.29 -15.41
N ARG A 103 -9.51 -8.34 -14.69
CA ARG A 103 -9.15 -8.09 -13.28
C ARG A 103 -9.92 -9.00 -12.34
N THR A 104 -9.20 -9.48 -11.33
CA THR A 104 -9.81 -10.16 -10.19
C THR A 104 -10.81 -9.23 -9.51
N ILE A 105 -12.06 -9.67 -9.43
CA ILE A 105 -13.14 -8.89 -8.81
C ILE A 105 -13.04 -8.96 -7.30
N TRP A 106 -12.74 -10.13 -6.76
CA TRP A 106 -12.71 -10.38 -5.33
C TRP A 106 -11.33 -10.13 -4.75
N VAL A 107 -11.27 -9.33 -3.71
CA VAL A 107 -10.05 -9.01 -2.97
C VAL A 107 -10.24 -9.32 -1.50
N LEU A 108 -9.19 -9.83 -0.88
CA LEU A 108 -9.15 -10.04 0.56
C LEU A 108 -8.97 -8.70 1.26
N ASP A 109 -9.92 -8.37 2.14
CA ASP A 109 -9.85 -7.20 3.00
C ASP A 109 -9.37 -7.57 4.41
N HIS A 110 -8.57 -6.71 5.00
CA HIS A 110 -8.01 -6.89 6.33
C HIS A 110 -7.82 -5.56 7.05
N ASN A 111 -7.80 -5.59 8.36
CA ASN A 111 -7.50 -4.42 9.16
C ASN A 111 -6.01 -4.09 9.08
N HIS A 112 -5.65 -2.89 8.66
CA HIS A 112 -4.27 -2.47 8.45
C HIS A 112 -3.46 -2.34 9.76
N THR A 113 -4.13 -2.10 10.89
CA THR A 113 -3.50 -1.99 12.21
C THR A 113 -3.35 -3.35 12.87
N THR A 114 -4.46 -4.11 13.00
CA THR A 114 -4.47 -5.40 13.69
C THR A 114 -4.06 -6.57 12.82
N LYS A 115 -3.92 -6.36 11.50
CA LYS A 115 -3.58 -7.38 10.49
C LYS A 115 -4.59 -8.53 10.37
N LYS A 116 -5.77 -8.39 11.00
CA LYS A 116 -6.81 -9.43 11.01
C LYS A 116 -7.64 -9.38 9.74
N PHE A 117 -8.00 -10.54 9.22
CA PHE A 117 -8.94 -10.70 8.11
C PHE A 117 -10.31 -10.10 8.47
N ARG A 118 -10.94 -9.41 7.53
CA ARG A 118 -12.30 -8.85 7.66
C ARG A 118 -13.30 -9.50 6.72
N GLY A 119 -12.87 -9.88 5.53
CA GLY A 119 -13.74 -10.51 4.56
C GLY A 119 -13.20 -10.49 3.15
N TRP A 120 -13.90 -11.14 2.25
CA TRP A 120 -13.72 -11.00 0.81
C TRP A 120 -14.70 -9.96 0.28
N ILE A 121 -14.22 -8.91 -0.32
CA ILE A 121 -15.04 -7.81 -0.86
C ILE A 121 -14.72 -7.58 -2.33
N CYS A 122 -15.59 -6.89 -3.05
CA CYS A 122 -15.26 -6.53 -4.42
C CYS A 122 -14.22 -5.40 -4.46
N ASN A 123 -13.43 -5.38 -5.54
CA ASN A 123 -12.37 -4.39 -5.71
C ASN A 123 -12.88 -2.94 -5.68
N ASN A 124 -14.09 -2.69 -6.19
CA ASN A 124 -14.70 -1.36 -6.15
C ASN A 124 -14.94 -0.88 -4.72
N CYS A 125 -15.48 -1.74 -3.86
CA CYS A 125 -15.67 -1.45 -2.44
C CYS A 125 -14.33 -1.28 -1.72
N ASN A 126 -13.34 -2.12 -2.01
CA ASN A 126 -12.00 -2.01 -1.41
C ASN A 126 -11.35 -0.66 -1.73
N VAL A 127 -11.43 -0.21 -2.98
CA VAL A 127 -10.91 1.11 -3.40
C VAL A 127 -11.70 2.25 -2.73
N ALA A 128 -13.02 2.12 -2.63
CA ALA A 128 -13.85 3.14 -1.98
C ALA A 128 -13.50 3.27 -0.48
N ILE A 129 -13.40 2.16 0.24
CA ILE A 129 -13.02 2.14 1.66
C ILE A 129 -11.62 2.76 1.86
N GLY A 130 -10.65 2.43 1.00
CA GLY A 130 -9.31 3.02 1.04
C GLY A 130 -9.34 4.55 0.91
N ARG A 131 -10.12 5.07 -0.03
CA ARG A 131 -10.28 6.52 -0.22
C ARG A 131 -10.92 7.22 0.98
N PHE A 132 -11.94 6.63 1.59
CA PHE A 132 -12.57 7.19 2.79
C PHE A 132 -11.63 7.17 4.00
N ALA A 133 -10.88 6.10 4.21
CA ALA A 133 -9.89 6.03 5.28
C ALA A 133 -8.80 7.10 5.14
N ASP A 134 -8.31 7.34 3.93
CA ASP A 134 -7.32 8.38 3.64
C ASP A 134 -7.88 9.79 3.85
N SER A 135 -9.16 10.05 3.54
CA SER A 135 -9.79 11.35 3.75
C SER A 135 -9.96 11.69 5.23
N VAL A 136 -10.29 10.72 6.05
CA VAL A 136 -10.45 10.90 7.53
C VAL A 136 -9.10 11.18 8.20
N THR A 137 -8.01 10.58 7.73
CA THR A 137 -6.66 10.84 8.27
C THR A 137 -6.10 12.19 7.84
N SER A 138 -6.49 12.69 6.65
CA SER A 138 -6.09 14.01 6.16
C SER A 138 -6.73 15.17 6.94
N SER A 139 -7.87 14.93 7.58
CA SER A 139 -8.59 15.94 8.35
C SER A 139 -8.05 16.15 9.78
N LYS A 140 -7.06 15.36 10.20
CA LYS A 140 -6.42 15.45 11.52
C LYS A 140 -4.98 15.99 11.43
N LYS A 141 -4.77 17.10 10.71
CA LYS A 141 -3.59 17.93 10.93
C LYS A 141 -3.99 19.11 11.82
N PRO A 142 -3.30 19.27 12.96
CA PRO A 142 -3.43 20.48 13.76
C PRO A 142 -2.87 21.69 13.00
#